data_eed62e6e06d4d5895578e34285dd36bf
#
_entry.id   eed62e6e06d4d5895578e34285dd36bf
#
_cell.length_a   1.000
_cell.length_b   1.000
_cell.length_c   1.000
_cell.angle_alpha   90.00
_cell.angle_beta   90.00
_cell.angle_gamma   90.00
#
_symmetry.space_group_name_H-M   'P 1'
#
loop_
_entity.id
_entity.type
_entity.pdbx_description
1 polymer ?
#
loop_
_entity_poly.entity_id
_entity_poly.type
_entity_poly.pdbx_seq_one_letter_code
_entity_poly.pdbx_strand_id
1 'polypeptide(L)'
;DPHFAYYSAGASAQMNKLLTLPEQINELKLRASYSEVGNSIPNSLFLASAKRNPATGAVINSGIVNFKNPKPETTQSFEAGFDISLLDRSISLQATYYNAVMKNQFMKYKGSGGKNVYINGGKVRNQGIELTASYIFAPNNDFSWITNLNYAYNDNKILTVARKQNGQKYIHEVDMGNL
;
A
#
# COMPACT_ATOMS: atom_id res chain seq x y z
N ASP A 1 0.12 25.72 -9.26
CA ASP A 1 0.06 24.26 -9.00
C ASP A 1 0.19 24.03 -7.50
N PRO A 2 -0.72 23.27 -6.89
CA PRO A 2 -0.58 22.93 -5.48
C PRO A 2 0.65 22.03 -5.30
N HIS A 3 1.55 22.41 -4.41
CA HIS A 3 2.68 21.59 -4.01
C HIS A 3 2.24 20.63 -2.90
N PHE A 4 2.55 19.36 -3.06
CA PHE A 4 2.31 18.34 -2.04
C PHE A 4 3.65 17.86 -1.50
N ALA A 5 3.79 17.84 -0.18
CA ALA A 5 4.95 17.26 0.49
C ALA A 5 4.59 15.86 1.00
N TYR A 6 5.48 14.92 0.79
CA TYR A 6 5.36 13.55 1.28
C TYR A 6 6.55 13.23 2.17
N TYR A 7 6.32 12.44 3.19
CA TYR A 7 7.29 12.18 4.23
C TYR A 7 7.63 10.70 4.29
N SER A 8 8.92 10.42 4.52
CA SER A 8 9.36 9.08 4.86
C SER A 8 10.43 9.17 5.93
N ALA A 9 10.37 8.25 6.87
CA ALA A 9 11.37 8.08 7.89
C ALA A 9 11.57 6.59 8.18
N GLY A 10 12.81 6.18 8.38
CA GLY A 10 13.14 4.81 8.73
C GLY A 10 14.32 4.75 9.67
N ALA A 11 14.33 3.73 10.49
CA ALA A 11 15.42 3.44 11.42
C ALA A 11 15.73 1.95 11.42
N SER A 12 16.99 1.63 11.64
CA SER A 12 17.42 0.26 11.91
C SER A 12 18.52 0.26 12.97
N ALA A 13 18.51 -0.77 13.82
CA ALA A 13 19.46 -0.94 14.89
C ALA A 13 20.03 -2.37 14.87
N GLN A 14 21.36 -2.47 14.89
CA GLN A 14 22.06 -3.74 15.10
C GLN A 14 22.19 -3.99 16.60
N MET A 15 21.35 -4.85 17.14
CA MET A 15 21.22 -5.09 18.57
C MET A 15 22.46 -5.74 19.17
N ASN A 16 23.18 -6.56 18.42
CA ASN A 16 24.44 -7.18 18.84
C ASN A 16 25.59 -6.17 19.01
N LYS A 17 25.44 -4.92 18.54
CA LYS A 17 26.38 -3.82 18.82
C LYS A 17 25.95 -2.96 20.00
N LEU A 18 24.71 -3.03 20.39
CA LEU A 18 24.11 -2.23 21.47
C LEU A 18 23.99 -3.01 22.78
N LEU A 19 23.82 -4.32 22.67
CA LEU A 19 23.60 -5.24 23.79
C LEU A 19 24.54 -6.44 23.70
N THR A 20 24.90 -6.99 24.85
CA THR A 20 25.54 -8.30 24.92
C THR A 20 24.48 -9.39 24.74
N LEU A 21 24.49 -10.03 23.59
CA LEU A 21 23.58 -11.13 23.27
C LEU A 21 24.24 -12.48 23.57
N PRO A 22 23.45 -13.56 23.77
CA PRO A 22 23.99 -14.91 23.85
C PRO A 22 24.84 -15.27 22.62
N GLU A 23 25.86 -16.10 22.80
CA GLU A 23 26.80 -16.49 21.74
C GLU A 23 26.13 -17.15 20.53
N GLN A 24 24.98 -17.80 20.75
CA GLN A 24 24.19 -18.40 19.69
C GLN A 24 23.56 -17.40 18.73
N ILE A 25 23.48 -16.12 19.12
CA ILE A 25 22.92 -15.04 18.28
C ILE A 25 24.09 -14.28 17.63
N ASN A 26 24.38 -14.58 16.38
CA ASN A 26 25.46 -13.94 15.66
C ASN A 26 25.08 -12.52 15.19
N GLU A 27 23.82 -12.33 14.83
CA GLU A 27 23.30 -11.04 14.39
C GLU A 27 21.83 -10.90 14.76
N LEU A 28 21.47 -9.73 15.26
CA LEU A 28 20.07 -9.32 15.44
C LEU A 28 19.94 -7.85 15.01
N LYS A 29 19.20 -7.63 13.95
CA LYS A 29 18.87 -6.31 13.44
C LYS A 29 17.38 -6.07 13.52
N LEU A 30 16.98 -4.96 14.10
CA LEU A 30 15.62 -4.45 14.09
C LEU A 30 15.49 -3.32 13.08
N ARG A 31 14.35 -3.23 12.41
CA ARG A 31 14.05 -2.17 11.47
C ARG A 31 12.60 -1.73 11.57
N ALA A 32 12.37 -0.44 11.36
CA ALA A 32 11.04 0.12 11.24
C ALA A 32 11.07 1.31 10.29
N SER A 33 9.99 1.48 9.52
CA SER A 33 9.83 2.61 8.62
C SER A 33 8.38 3.07 8.55
N TYR A 34 8.23 4.36 8.25
CA TYR A 34 6.96 4.97 7.92
C TYR A 34 7.14 5.81 6.66
N SER A 35 6.18 5.74 5.76
CA SER A 35 6.17 6.57 4.57
C SER A 35 4.76 7.03 4.22
N GLU A 36 4.69 8.23 3.63
CA GLU A 36 3.50 8.73 2.98
C GLU A 36 3.84 9.07 1.54
N VAL A 37 3.08 8.53 0.59
CA VAL A 37 3.27 8.74 -0.85
C VAL A 37 1.95 9.18 -1.45
N GLY A 38 2.01 10.18 -2.33
CA GLY A 38 0.85 10.64 -3.06
C GLY A 38 0.89 10.21 -4.53
N ASN A 39 -0.27 9.94 -5.07
CA ASN A 39 -0.46 9.69 -6.48
C ASN A 39 -1.31 10.81 -7.09
N SER A 40 -0.80 11.43 -8.16
CA SER A 40 -1.50 12.52 -8.82
C SER A 40 -2.73 12.02 -9.57
N ILE A 41 -3.72 12.89 -9.68
CA ILE A 41 -4.92 12.62 -10.44
C ILE A 41 -4.58 12.68 -11.92
N PRO A 42 -4.96 11.69 -12.74
CA PRO A 42 -4.79 11.76 -14.18
C PRO A 42 -5.47 13.01 -14.77
N ASN A 43 -4.74 13.81 -15.52
CA ASN A 43 -5.27 15.03 -16.16
C ASN A 43 -6.50 14.75 -17.03
N SER A 44 -6.61 13.56 -17.59
CA SER A 44 -7.76 13.12 -18.38
C SER A 44 -9.10 13.13 -17.61
N LEU A 45 -9.06 13.10 -16.26
CA LEU A 45 -10.26 13.17 -15.43
C LEU A 45 -10.74 14.61 -15.22
N PHE A 46 -9.88 15.62 -15.45
CA PHE A 46 -10.25 17.05 -15.40
C PHE A 46 -10.77 17.56 -16.73
N LEU A 47 -10.27 17.01 -17.82
CA LEU A 47 -10.69 17.36 -19.16
C LEU A 47 -11.97 16.59 -19.45
N ALA A 48 -13.12 17.16 -19.06
CA ALA A 48 -14.39 16.77 -19.65
C ALA A 48 -14.19 16.87 -21.16
N SER A 49 -14.04 15.77 -21.85
CA SER A 49 -13.89 15.74 -23.31
C SER A 49 -15.21 16.23 -23.88
N ALA A 50 -15.29 17.54 -24.10
CA ALA A 50 -16.39 18.14 -24.84
C ALA A 50 -16.32 17.62 -26.27
N LYS A 51 -16.96 16.49 -26.54
CA LYS A 51 -17.17 16.02 -27.91
C LYS A 51 -18.06 17.06 -28.60
N ARG A 52 -17.55 17.65 -29.66
CA ARG A 52 -18.37 18.49 -30.52
C ARG A 52 -19.06 17.60 -31.56
N ASN A 53 -20.32 17.87 -31.79
CA ASN A 53 -21.03 17.26 -32.90
C ASN A 53 -20.40 17.79 -34.21
N PRO A 54 -19.82 16.94 -35.06
CA PRO A 54 -19.16 17.41 -36.28
C PRO A 54 -20.10 18.13 -37.25
N ALA A 55 -21.40 17.83 -37.23
CA ALA A 55 -22.38 18.41 -38.14
C ALA A 55 -22.96 19.75 -37.64
N THR A 56 -23.02 19.99 -36.34
CA THR A 56 -23.70 21.17 -35.76
C THR A 56 -22.76 22.07 -34.96
N GLY A 57 -21.52 21.65 -34.70
CA GLY A 57 -20.58 22.33 -33.82
C GLY A 57 -21.01 22.37 -32.35
N ALA A 58 -22.19 21.85 -32.01
CA ALA A 58 -22.70 21.85 -30.65
C ALA A 58 -21.85 20.98 -29.72
N VAL A 59 -21.61 21.45 -28.51
CA VAL A 59 -20.91 20.69 -27.48
C VAL A 59 -21.81 19.55 -26.99
N ILE A 60 -21.45 18.33 -27.33
CA ILE A 60 -22.09 17.14 -26.76
C ILE A 60 -21.46 16.93 -25.38
N ASN A 61 -22.22 17.19 -24.34
CA ASN A 61 -21.78 16.95 -22.97
C ASN A 61 -21.43 15.46 -22.81
N SER A 62 -20.18 15.13 -22.53
CA SER A 62 -19.66 13.77 -22.52
C SER A 62 -20.17 12.89 -21.35
N GLY A 63 -21.21 13.32 -20.63
CA GLY A 63 -21.78 12.55 -19.54
C GLY A 63 -20.87 12.44 -18.30
N ILE A 64 -19.79 13.20 -18.24
CA ILE A 64 -18.91 13.28 -17.09
C ILE A 64 -19.33 14.47 -16.24
N VAL A 65 -19.65 14.23 -14.97
CA VAL A 65 -19.88 15.28 -13.98
C VAL A 65 -18.53 15.75 -13.47
N ASN A 66 -18.31 17.08 -13.52
CA ASN A 66 -17.09 17.68 -13.02
C ASN A 66 -16.75 17.22 -11.60
N PHE A 67 -15.54 16.73 -11.44
CA PHE A 67 -14.98 16.34 -10.16
C PHE A 67 -14.71 17.59 -9.32
N LYS A 68 -15.53 17.85 -8.29
CA LYS A 68 -15.34 19.01 -7.42
C LYS A 68 -14.31 18.74 -6.36
N ASN A 69 -13.31 19.63 -6.24
CA ASN A 69 -12.24 19.57 -5.24
C ASN A 69 -11.50 18.22 -5.20
N PRO A 70 -10.90 17.81 -6.30
CA PRO A 70 -10.16 16.57 -6.35
C PRO A 70 -8.94 16.64 -5.41
N LYS A 71 -8.73 15.56 -4.66
CA LYS A 71 -7.57 15.39 -3.77
C LYS A 71 -6.69 14.27 -4.33
N PRO A 72 -5.36 14.37 -4.23
CA PRO A 72 -4.50 13.25 -4.60
C PRO A 72 -4.81 12.03 -3.74
N GLU A 73 -4.65 10.87 -4.32
CA GLU A 73 -4.62 9.63 -3.55
C GLU A 73 -3.37 9.63 -2.69
N THR A 74 -3.48 9.20 -1.45
CA THR A 74 -2.34 9.09 -0.55
C THR A 74 -2.27 7.69 0.04
N THR A 75 -1.07 7.13 0.08
CA THR A 75 -0.79 5.85 0.72
C THR A 75 0.12 6.11 1.91
N GLN A 76 -0.33 5.72 3.08
CA GLN A 76 0.45 5.72 4.32
C GLN A 76 0.85 4.29 4.63
N SER A 77 2.15 4.04 4.72
CA SER A 77 2.71 2.72 4.96
C SER A 77 3.55 2.71 6.23
N PHE A 78 3.34 1.70 7.04
CA PHE A 78 4.18 1.36 8.19
C PHE A 78 4.73 -0.04 7.99
N GLU A 79 6.03 -0.19 8.23
CA GLU A 79 6.71 -1.48 8.19
C GLU A 79 7.59 -1.64 9.42
N ALA A 80 7.59 -2.85 9.99
CA ALA A 80 8.51 -3.22 11.05
C ALA A 80 8.98 -4.66 10.84
N GLY A 81 10.23 -4.92 11.17
CA GLY A 81 10.79 -6.25 10.97
C GLY A 81 12.07 -6.48 11.75
N PHE A 82 12.51 -7.71 11.71
CA PHE A 82 13.79 -8.10 12.24
C PHE A 82 14.51 -9.09 11.31
N ASP A 83 15.82 -9.08 11.40
CA ASP A 83 16.71 -10.04 10.76
C ASP A 83 17.56 -10.65 11.87
N ILE A 84 17.58 -11.99 11.99
CA ILE A 84 18.36 -12.71 12.98
C ILE A 84 19.18 -13.80 12.32
N SER A 85 20.43 -13.95 12.75
CA SER A 85 21.31 -15.05 12.38
C SER A 85 21.76 -15.77 13.65
N LEU A 86 21.68 -17.08 13.62
CA LEU A 86 21.92 -17.97 14.75
C LEU A 86 22.92 -19.08 14.39
N LEU A 87 23.55 -19.65 15.41
CA LEU A 87 24.39 -20.86 15.33
C LEU A 87 25.43 -20.74 14.21
N ASP A 88 26.37 -19.82 14.37
CA ASP A 88 27.43 -19.53 13.41
C ASP A 88 26.89 -19.25 11.99
N ARG A 89 25.74 -18.53 11.95
CA ARG A 89 25.01 -18.18 10.73
C ARG A 89 24.44 -19.38 9.96
N SER A 90 24.36 -20.54 10.59
CA SER A 90 23.73 -21.71 9.99
C SER A 90 22.21 -21.53 9.85
N ILE A 91 21.60 -20.69 10.70
CA ILE A 91 20.17 -20.35 10.62
C ILE A 91 20.06 -18.85 10.42
N SER A 92 19.27 -18.46 9.45
CA SER A 92 18.83 -17.06 9.28
C SER A 92 17.32 -17.00 9.18
N LEU A 93 16.73 -16.00 9.86
CA LEU A 93 15.30 -15.72 9.85
C LEU A 93 15.09 -14.22 9.65
N GLN A 94 14.23 -13.89 8.71
CA GLN A 94 13.76 -12.53 8.48
C GLN A 94 12.25 -12.51 8.63
N ALA A 95 11.75 -11.51 9.35
CA ALA A 95 10.31 -11.30 9.47
C ALA A 95 9.99 -9.82 9.22
N THR A 96 8.93 -9.58 8.48
CA THR A 96 8.42 -8.24 8.22
C THR A 96 6.91 -8.22 8.39
N TYR A 97 6.43 -7.27 9.17
CA TYR A 97 5.03 -6.86 9.19
C TYR A 97 4.91 -5.55 8.41
N TYR A 98 3.87 -5.43 7.60
CA TYR A 98 3.52 -4.21 6.90
C TYR A 98 2.04 -3.88 7.04
N ASN A 99 1.74 -2.57 7.02
CA ASN A 99 0.39 -2.05 7.01
C ASN A 99 0.36 -0.79 6.15
N ALA A 100 -0.29 -0.87 4.99
CA ALA A 100 -0.45 0.23 4.05
C ALA A 100 -1.93 0.63 3.98
N VAL A 101 -2.21 1.92 4.17
CA VAL A 101 -3.55 2.48 4.07
C VAL A 101 -3.61 3.51 2.95
N MET A 102 -4.29 3.16 1.89
CA MET A 102 -4.60 4.07 0.78
C MET A 102 -5.86 4.86 1.09
N LYS A 103 -5.79 6.18 0.93
CA LYS A 103 -6.89 7.14 1.19
C LYS A 103 -7.19 7.95 -0.05
N ASN A 104 -8.39 8.54 -0.10
CA ASN A 104 -8.86 9.39 -1.20
C ASN A 104 -8.83 8.69 -2.58
N GLN A 105 -8.99 7.37 -2.58
CA GLN A 105 -8.96 6.60 -3.83
C GLN A 105 -10.03 7.11 -4.80
N PHE A 106 -9.65 7.22 -6.08
CA PHE A 106 -10.59 7.60 -7.12
C PHE A 106 -11.58 6.49 -7.39
N MET A 107 -12.82 6.87 -7.37
CA MET A 107 -13.92 5.97 -7.65
C MET A 107 -14.81 6.56 -8.73
N LYS A 108 -15.30 5.70 -9.62
CA LYS A 108 -16.24 6.03 -10.66
C LYS A 108 -17.53 5.29 -10.40
N TYR A 109 -18.65 5.99 -10.34
CA TYR A 109 -19.96 5.37 -10.27
C TYR A 109 -20.93 6.01 -11.27
N LYS A 110 -22.04 5.32 -11.55
CA LYS A 110 -23.12 5.87 -12.36
C LYS A 110 -24.08 6.65 -11.44
N GLY A 111 -24.11 7.96 -11.62
CA GLY A 111 -25.08 8.84 -10.94
C GLY A 111 -26.47 8.83 -11.57
N SER A 112 -27.37 9.64 -11.05
CA SER A 112 -28.70 9.85 -11.60
C SER A 112 -28.63 10.26 -13.07
N GLY A 113 -29.42 9.61 -13.92
CA GLY A 113 -29.41 9.87 -15.37
C GLY A 113 -28.27 9.18 -16.12
N GLY A 114 -27.62 8.17 -15.55
CA GLY A 114 -26.60 7.36 -16.23
C GLY A 114 -25.25 8.05 -16.46
N LYS A 115 -25.04 9.25 -15.91
CA LYS A 115 -23.78 9.99 -16.03
C LYS A 115 -22.72 9.42 -15.11
N ASN A 116 -21.48 9.35 -15.59
CA ASN A 116 -20.33 8.95 -14.76
C ASN A 116 -19.98 10.08 -13.78
N VAL A 117 -19.88 9.76 -12.50
CA VAL A 117 -19.47 10.66 -11.44
C VAL A 117 -18.17 10.14 -10.85
N TYR A 118 -17.19 11.02 -10.69
CA TYR A 118 -15.90 10.71 -10.05
C TYR A 118 -15.86 11.35 -8.67
N ILE A 119 -15.38 10.60 -7.69
CA ILE A 119 -15.24 11.05 -6.30
C ILE A 119 -13.93 10.52 -5.70
N ASN A 120 -13.41 11.22 -4.70
CA ASN A 120 -12.42 10.69 -3.77
C ASN A 120 -13.15 10.11 -2.57
N GLY A 121 -13.25 8.81 -2.47
CA GLY A 121 -14.06 8.24 -1.39
C GLY A 121 -13.60 6.88 -0.89
N GLY A 122 -12.67 6.26 -1.60
CA GLY A 122 -12.14 4.96 -1.21
C GLY A 122 -11.08 5.05 -0.12
N LYS A 123 -11.14 4.10 0.82
CA LYS A 123 -10.07 3.81 1.77
C LYS A 123 -9.86 2.30 1.78
N VAL A 124 -8.64 1.88 1.45
CA VAL A 124 -8.24 0.48 1.39
C VAL A 124 -7.06 0.28 2.32
N ARG A 125 -7.07 -0.81 3.08
CA ARG A 125 -5.94 -1.25 3.88
C ARG A 125 -5.39 -2.53 3.27
N ASN A 126 -4.08 -2.59 3.15
CA ASN A 126 -3.33 -3.78 2.83
C ASN A 126 -2.32 -4.02 3.95
N GLN A 127 -2.42 -5.16 4.63
CA GLN A 127 -1.50 -5.52 5.71
C GLN A 127 -1.10 -6.98 5.58
N GLY A 128 0.06 -7.32 6.12
CA GLY A 128 0.53 -8.69 6.06
C GLY A 128 1.80 -8.94 6.84
N ILE A 129 2.21 -10.20 6.77
CA ILE A 129 3.45 -10.70 7.37
C ILE A 129 4.20 -11.49 6.31
N GLU A 130 5.48 -11.22 6.19
CA GLU A 130 6.41 -11.98 5.36
C GLU A 130 7.48 -12.59 6.24
N LEU A 131 7.75 -13.87 6.03
CA LEU A 131 8.78 -14.64 6.73
C LEU A 131 9.69 -15.31 5.70
N THR A 132 10.99 -15.19 5.91
CA THR A 132 12.00 -15.93 5.16
C THR A 132 12.91 -16.63 6.17
N ALA A 133 13.06 -17.93 6.03
CA ALA A 133 13.99 -18.72 6.84
C ALA A 133 14.97 -19.45 5.93
N SER A 134 16.21 -19.51 6.33
CA SER A 134 17.26 -20.29 5.67
C SER A 134 18.00 -21.13 6.70
N TYR A 135 18.28 -22.36 6.34
CA TYR A 135 19.10 -23.28 7.14
C TYR A 135 20.20 -23.87 6.27
N ILE A 136 21.42 -23.78 6.77
CA ILE A 136 22.62 -24.35 6.13
C ILE A 136 23.11 -25.51 7.00
N PHE A 137 23.12 -26.70 6.45
CA PHE A 137 23.71 -27.87 7.04
C PHE A 137 24.98 -28.23 6.28
N ALA A 138 26.12 -28.08 6.92
CA ALA A 138 27.43 -28.36 6.33
C ALA A 138 28.28 -29.09 7.37
N PRO A 139 28.14 -30.43 7.50
CA PRO A 139 28.89 -31.23 8.51
C PRO A 139 30.38 -31.35 8.20
N ASN A 140 30.80 -31.13 6.96
CA ASN A 140 32.16 -31.15 6.49
C ASN A 140 32.33 -30.28 5.26
N ASN A 141 33.55 -30.18 4.73
CA ASN A 141 33.88 -29.35 3.57
C ASN A 141 33.32 -29.92 2.23
N ASP A 142 32.99 -31.21 2.20
CA ASP A 142 32.59 -31.90 0.96
C ASP A 142 31.09 -31.94 0.74
N PHE A 143 30.31 -31.63 1.79
CA PHE A 143 28.87 -31.67 1.73
C PHE A 143 28.22 -30.44 2.36
N SER A 144 27.33 -29.80 1.64
CA SER A 144 26.47 -28.75 2.17
C SER A 144 25.07 -28.89 1.64
N TRP A 145 24.09 -28.64 2.52
CA TRP A 145 22.69 -28.59 2.18
C TRP A 145 22.09 -27.26 2.63
N ILE A 146 21.40 -26.56 1.74
CA ILE A 146 20.73 -25.31 2.03
C ILE A 146 19.23 -25.49 1.84
N THR A 147 18.45 -25.17 2.87
CA THR A 147 17.00 -25.15 2.82
C THR A 147 16.52 -23.71 2.97
N ASN A 148 15.64 -23.27 2.08
CA ASN A 148 15.01 -21.97 2.16
C ASN A 148 13.48 -22.14 2.25
N LEU A 149 12.86 -21.43 3.18
CA LEU A 149 11.43 -21.37 3.37
C LEU A 149 10.97 -19.91 3.30
N ASN A 150 9.97 -19.66 2.46
CA ASN A 150 9.30 -18.37 2.37
C ASN A 150 7.82 -18.54 2.69
N TYR A 151 7.30 -17.67 3.54
CA TYR A 151 5.89 -17.61 3.87
C TYR A 151 5.42 -16.16 3.78
N ALA A 152 4.28 -15.95 3.14
CA ALA A 152 3.64 -14.64 3.08
C ALA A 152 2.15 -14.77 3.37
N TYR A 153 1.65 -13.88 4.22
CA TYR A 153 0.23 -13.70 4.49
C TYR A 153 -0.14 -12.25 4.19
N ASN A 154 -1.19 -12.06 3.40
CA ASN A 154 -1.70 -10.76 3.01
C ASN A 154 -3.19 -10.67 3.35
N ASP A 155 -3.60 -9.55 3.98
CA ASP A 155 -4.99 -9.20 4.24
C ASP A 155 -5.28 -7.84 3.60
N ASN A 156 -6.15 -7.84 2.59
CA ASN A 156 -6.57 -6.64 1.88
C ASN A 156 -8.04 -6.35 2.19
N LYS A 157 -8.31 -5.20 2.79
CA LYS A 157 -9.65 -4.81 3.22
C LYS A 157 -10.04 -3.42 2.72
N ILE A 158 -11.21 -3.34 2.10
CA ILE A 158 -11.84 -2.07 1.79
C ILE A 158 -12.49 -1.53 3.07
N LEU A 159 -11.97 -0.41 3.59
CA LEU A 159 -12.45 0.19 4.83
C LEU A 159 -13.60 1.17 4.60
N THR A 160 -13.63 1.81 3.45
CA THR A 160 -14.68 2.79 3.12
C THR A 160 -14.81 2.89 1.61
N VAL A 161 -16.04 2.87 1.14
CA VAL A 161 -16.40 3.14 -0.25
C VAL A 161 -17.26 4.39 -0.27
N ALA A 162 -16.68 5.52 -0.66
CA ALA A 162 -17.28 6.85 -0.80
C ALA A 162 -17.79 7.53 0.47
N ARG A 163 -17.48 8.81 0.61
CA ARG A 163 -18.13 9.73 1.56
C ARG A 163 -18.76 10.89 0.82
N LYS A 164 -19.99 11.26 1.27
CA LYS A 164 -20.80 12.45 0.98
C LYS A 164 -20.28 13.44 -0.08
N GLN A 165 -21.02 13.60 -1.11
CA GLN A 165 -21.07 14.83 -1.88
C GLN A 165 -22.42 15.51 -1.58
N ASN A 166 -22.41 16.81 -1.21
CA ASN A 166 -23.60 17.65 -0.93
C ASN A 166 -24.54 17.14 0.18
N GLY A 167 -24.02 16.66 1.30
CA GLY A 167 -24.87 16.31 2.46
C GLY A 167 -25.61 14.98 2.33
N GLN A 168 -25.66 14.35 1.19
CA GLN A 168 -26.26 13.03 1.00
C GLN A 168 -25.21 11.93 1.21
N LYS A 169 -25.57 10.98 2.05
CA LYS A 169 -24.73 9.85 2.46
C LYS A 169 -24.84 8.75 1.41
N TYR A 170 -23.85 8.62 0.54
CA TYR A 170 -23.69 7.44 -0.31
C TYR A 170 -22.65 6.54 0.35
N ILE A 171 -23.09 5.76 1.31
CA ILE A 171 -22.26 4.72 1.93
C ILE A 171 -22.81 3.39 1.45
N HIS A 172 -22.04 2.69 0.66
CA HIS A 172 -21.99 1.25 0.73
C HIS A 172 -20.76 0.90 1.54
N GLU A 173 -20.92 0.62 2.82
CA GLU A 173 -19.98 -0.24 3.52
C GLU A 173 -20.11 -1.60 2.85
N VAL A 174 -19.24 -1.85 1.90
CA VAL A 174 -19.08 -3.16 1.33
C VAL A 174 -18.01 -3.81 2.18
N ASP A 175 -18.43 -4.57 3.18
CA ASP A 175 -17.59 -5.60 3.77
C ASP A 175 -17.44 -6.70 2.69
N MET A 176 -16.59 -6.44 1.71
CA MET A 176 -16.17 -7.46 0.78
C MET A 176 -15.12 -8.26 1.52
N GLY A 177 -15.58 -9.34 2.15
CA GLY A 177 -14.71 -10.35 2.71
C GLY A 177 -13.60 -10.68 1.73
N ASN A 178 -12.46 -11.01 2.28
CA ASN A 178 -11.20 -11.37 1.63
C ASN A 178 -11.34 -11.80 0.17
N LEU A 179 -10.77 -10.99 -0.74
CA LEU A 179 -10.49 -11.39 -2.12
C LEU A 179 -9.19 -12.20 -2.13
#